data_668f842ee4aa6ef192d1ec45fb5a1b27
#
_entry.id   668f842ee4aa6ef192d1ec45fb5a1b27
#
_cell.length_a   1.000
_cell.length_b   1.000
_cell.length_c   1.000
_cell.angle_alpha   90.00
_cell.angle_beta   90.00
_cell.angle_gamma   90.00
#
_symmetry.space_group_name_H-M   'P 1'
#
loop_
_entity.id
_entity.type
_entity.pdbx_description
1 polymer ?
#
loop_
_entity_poly.entity_id
_entity_poly.type
_entity_poly.pdbx_seq_one_letter_code
_entity_poly.pdbx_strand_id
1 'polypeptide(L)'
;MNYMKTVILAAGYATRLGELTKNFPKPLLQIGKSTILGRMLDDIDQIPDITEHIIVTNHKFAPIFQKWAAEQHYTKPLRIIDDGTETNETRLGAVRDLLLAFKETLLPPGASLLNTEGNKKSSLNREDLGGSFLVTAADNLLDFSFQGFIDFAKAKGTSCIMCHHQPDIAKLQRTGVIEVDSDWKVLNMEEKPEHPKSHWAVPPFYIYLEKDLPLILDCLNHGCGSDAPGNLAHYLAGVTTLHAYEMPGTRFDIGSLDTYEEAKRLFG
;
A
#
# COMPACT_ATOMS: atom_id res chain seq x y z
N MET A 1 -15.18 11.82 -2.76
CA MET A 1 -14.05 11.65 -1.82
C MET A 1 -13.70 13.03 -1.30
N ASN A 2 -13.80 13.25 0.02
CA ASN A 2 -13.62 14.58 0.61
C ASN A 2 -12.15 14.85 0.97
N TYR A 3 -11.36 13.81 1.20
CA TYR A 3 -9.92 13.86 1.49
C TYR A 3 -9.29 12.49 1.21
N MET A 4 -7.99 12.47 1.00
CA MET A 4 -7.21 11.23 0.83
C MET A 4 -5.97 11.28 1.72
N LYS A 5 -5.64 10.16 2.35
CA LYS A 5 -4.39 9.96 3.07
C LYS A 5 -3.54 8.93 2.34
N THR A 6 -2.24 9.08 2.39
CA THR A 6 -1.33 8.05 1.86
C THR A 6 -0.94 7.10 2.99
N VAL A 7 -1.04 5.78 2.75
CA VAL A 7 -0.50 4.75 3.63
C VAL A 7 0.60 4.00 2.89
N ILE A 8 1.81 4.09 3.42
CA ILE A 8 3.01 3.52 2.83
C ILE A 8 3.45 2.33 3.68
N LEU A 9 3.44 1.14 3.08
CA LEU A 9 3.84 -0.10 3.74
C LEU A 9 5.36 -0.25 3.67
N ALA A 10 6.02 -0.11 4.81
CA ALA A 10 7.47 -0.12 4.97
C ALA A 10 7.97 -1.08 6.08
N ALA A 11 7.11 -1.97 6.60
CA ALA A 11 7.43 -2.90 7.69
C ALA A 11 8.23 -4.14 7.26
N GLY A 12 8.56 -4.27 5.97
CA GLY A 12 9.33 -5.38 5.43
C GLY A 12 10.80 -5.38 5.87
N TYR A 13 11.36 -6.57 6.16
CA TYR A 13 12.74 -6.74 6.61
C TYR A 13 13.78 -6.82 5.48
N ALA A 14 13.33 -6.85 4.22
CA ALA A 14 14.17 -6.81 3.01
C ALA A 14 15.39 -7.76 3.00
N THR A 15 15.21 -8.97 3.50
CA THR A 15 16.29 -9.97 3.73
C THR A 15 17.12 -10.30 2.48
N ARG A 16 16.59 -10.07 1.27
CA ARG A 16 17.26 -10.34 -0.01
C ARG A 16 18.40 -9.37 -0.35
N LEU A 17 18.47 -8.21 0.31
CA LEU A 17 19.56 -7.24 0.14
C LEU A 17 20.72 -7.47 1.11
N GLY A 18 20.66 -8.53 1.95
CA GLY A 18 21.74 -8.95 2.83
C GLY A 18 22.20 -7.87 3.82
N GLU A 19 23.50 -7.61 3.88
CA GLU A 19 24.08 -6.66 4.85
C GLU A 19 23.58 -5.23 4.69
N LEU A 20 23.18 -4.79 3.48
CA LEU A 20 22.68 -3.43 3.25
C LEU A 20 21.41 -3.12 4.07
N THR A 21 20.58 -4.13 4.30
CA THR A 21 19.28 -3.96 4.98
C THR A 21 19.21 -4.66 6.33
N LYS A 22 20.31 -5.26 6.76
CA LYS A 22 20.37 -5.94 8.06
C LYS A 22 20.04 -4.99 9.23
N ASN A 23 20.57 -3.76 9.18
CA ASN A 23 20.37 -2.74 10.21
C ASN A 23 19.86 -1.40 9.65
N PHE A 24 19.41 -1.38 8.42
CA PHE A 24 18.91 -0.18 7.75
C PHE A 24 17.69 -0.52 6.87
N PRO A 25 16.61 0.26 6.92
CA PRO A 25 15.41 -0.04 6.14
C PRO A 25 15.62 0.23 4.65
N LYS A 26 15.24 -0.73 3.81
CA LYS A 26 15.35 -0.66 2.35
C LYS A 26 14.75 0.63 1.76
N PRO A 27 13.56 1.11 2.18
CA PRO A 27 12.98 2.32 1.61
C PRO A 27 13.82 3.58 1.77
N LEU A 28 14.72 3.60 2.74
CA LEU A 28 15.61 4.73 3.00
C LEU A 28 17.00 4.60 2.34
N LEU A 29 17.23 3.56 1.54
CA LEU A 29 18.43 3.45 0.73
C LEU A 29 18.50 4.59 -0.29
N GLN A 30 19.71 5.15 -0.47
CA GLN A 30 19.96 6.31 -1.33
C GLN A 30 19.94 5.93 -2.82
N ILE A 31 19.23 6.71 -3.62
CA ILE A 31 19.28 6.71 -5.09
C ILE A 31 19.55 8.15 -5.55
N GLY A 32 20.78 8.43 -5.89
CA GLY A 32 21.20 9.79 -6.21
C GLY A 32 21.07 10.74 -5.00
N LYS A 33 20.31 11.80 -5.12
CA LYS A 33 20.14 12.83 -4.09
C LYS A 33 19.01 12.55 -3.10
N SER A 34 18.18 11.53 -3.34
CA SER A 34 17.01 11.20 -2.51
C SER A 34 17.02 9.72 -2.14
N THR A 35 16.18 9.33 -1.18
CA THR A 35 15.94 7.91 -0.86
C THR A 35 14.91 7.32 -1.81
N ILE A 36 14.77 5.97 -1.85
CA ILE A 36 13.73 5.30 -2.63
C ILE A 36 12.36 5.87 -2.25
N LEU A 37 12.06 5.91 -0.95
CA LEU A 37 10.81 6.44 -0.41
C LEU A 37 10.66 7.95 -0.63
N GLY A 38 11.74 8.70 -0.47
CA GLY A 38 11.73 10.16 -0.66
C GLY A 38 11.27 10.54 -2.06
N ARG A 39 11.78 9.88 -3.11
CA ARG A 39 11.36 10.12 -4.49
C ARG A 39 9.86 9.91 -4.72
N MET A 40 9.29 8.87 -4.09
CA MET A 40 7.86 8.61 -4.18
C MET A 40 7.05 9.68 -3.44
N LEU A 41 7.48 10.04 -2.24
CA LEU A 41 6.80 11.06 -1.44
C LEU A 41 6.92 12.46 -2.05
N ASP A 42 8.03 12.78 -2.72
CA ASP A 42 8.21 14.07 -3.42
C ASP A 42 7.13 14.29 -4.49
N ASP A 43 6.69 13.22 -5.20
CA ASP A 43 5.57 13.30 -6.15
C ASP A 43 4.23 13.36 -5.41
N ILE A 44 4.00 12.44 -4.46
CA ILE A 44 2.71 12.35 -3.76
C ILE A 44 2.40 13.62 -2.96
N ASP A 45 3.42 14.27 -2.38
CA ASP A 45 3.25 15.52 -1.62
C ASP A 45 2.76 16.69 -2.48
N GLN A 46 2.96 16.66 -3.79
CA GLN A 46 2.45 17.69 -4.70
C GLN A 46 0.97 17.50 -5.04
N ILE A 47 0.39 16.31 -4.77
CA ILE A 47 -1.00 16.01 -5.13
C ILE A 47 -1.95 16.73 -4.18
N PRO A 48 -2.85 17.64 -4.70
CA PRO A 48 -3.71 18.45 -3.83
C PRO A 48 -4.71 17.66 -2.98
N ASP A 49 -5.09 16.49 -3.45
CA ASP A 49 -6.07 15.61 -2.79
C ASP A 49 -5.51 14.92 -1.53
N ILE A 50 -4.19 14.82 -1.44
CA ILE A 50 -3.51 14.20 -0.30
C ILE A 50 -3.44 15.19 0.86
N THR A 51 -3.82 14.74 2.04
CA THR A 51 -3.88 15.56 3.26
C THR A 51 -2.91 15.10 4.35
N GLU A 52 -2.41 13.86 4.29
CA GLU A 52 -1.50 13.29 5.28
C GLU A 52 -0.73 12.11 4.67
N HIS A 53 0.52 11.94 5.06
CA HIS A 53 1.34 10.77 4.78
C HIS A 53 1.52 9.92 6.04
N ILE A 54 1.30 8.61 5.91
CA ILE A 54 1.41 7.63 6.98
C ILE A 54 2.36 6.54 6.52
N ILE A 55 3.42 6.30 7.26
CA ILE A 55 4.36 5.21 7.01
C ILE A 55 4.20 4.19 8.12
N VAL A 56 3.85 2.94 7.77
CA VAL A 56 3.85 1.82 8.71
C VAL A 56 5.17 1.09 8.60
N THR A 57 5.89 0.97 9.69
CA THR A 57 7.18 0.29 9.75
C THR A 57 7.27 -0.62 10.96
N ASN A 58 8.22 -1.55 10.97
CA ASN A 58 8.47 -2.41 12.11
C ASN A 58 9.24 -1.67 13.23
N HIS A 59 9.18 -2.21 14.46
CA HIS A 59 9.80 -1.64 15.65
C HIS A 59 11.31 -1.44 15.49
N LYS A 60 11.98 -2.39 14.87
CA LYS A 60 13.42 -2.34 14.62
C LYS A 60 13.84 -1.09 13.86
N PHE A 61 13.05 -0.66 12.87
CA PHE A 61 13.39 0.45 11.99
C PHE A 61 12.64 1.75 12.31
N ALA A 62 11.64 1.72 13.20
CA ALA A 62 10.87 2.90 13.57
C ALA A 62 11.75 4.10 13.99
N PRO A 63 12.80 3.95 14.83
CA PRO A 63 13.66 5.08 15.18
C PRO A 63 14.39 5.69 13.98
N ILE A 64 14.74 4.88 12.97
CA ILE A 64 15.44 5.35 11.76
C ILE A 64 14.48 6.14 10.89
N PHE A 65 13.23 5.65 10.71
CA PHE A 65 12.19 6.38 9.99
C PHE A 65 11.81 7.68 10.70
N GLN A 66 11.68 7.68 12.02
CA GLN A 66 11.39 8.89 12.81
C GLN A 66 12.47 9.96 12.62
N LYS A 67 13.75 9.55 12.70
CA LYS A 67 14.88 10.46 12.45
C LYS A 67 14.84 11.01 11.02
N TRP A 68 14.66 10.14 10.03
CA TRP A 68 14.57 10.53 8.63
C TRP A 68 13.39 11.49 8.41
N ALA A 69 12.21 11.19 8.95
CA ALA A 69 11.02 12.03 8.82
C ALA A 69 11.19 13.43 9.40
N ALA A 70 11.91 13.56 10.52
CA ALA A 70 12.22 14.85 11.15
C ALA A 70 13.13 15.76 10.28
N GLU A 71 13.86 15.18 9.33
CA GLU A 71 14.74 15.89 8.39
C GLU A 71 14.03 16.28 7.09
N GLN A 72 12.76 15.81 6.89
CA GLN A 72 11.99 16.12 5.69
C GLN A 72 11.17 17.39 5.83
N HIS A 73 10.85 18.02 4.69
CA HIS A 73 10.10 19.26 4.61
C HIS A 73 8.88 19.11 3.67
N TYR A 74 8.08 18.05 3.89
CA TYR A 74 6.84 17.86 3.13
C TYR A 74 5.80 18.90 3.52
N THR A 75 4.91 19.24 2.58
CA THR A 75 3.83 20.21 2.82
C THR A 75 2.70 19.61 3.64
N LYS A 76 2.54 18.29 3.60
CA LYS A 76 1.55 17.54 4.38
C LYS A 76 2.20 16.91 5.61
N PRO A 77 1.44 16.75 6.71
CA PRO A 77 1.91 16.01 7.88
C PRO A 77 2.41 14.61 7.51
N LEU A 78 3.55 14.23 8.06
CA LEU A 78 4.14 12.89 7.92
C LEU A 78 4.16 12.19 9.28
N ARG A 79 3.51 11.02 9.36
CA ARG A 79 3.40 10.22 10.57
C ARG A 79 4.04 8.84 10.38
N ILE A 80 4.79 8.41 11.38
CA ILE A 80 5.36 7.07 11.45
C ILE A 80 4.54 6.25 12.45
N ILE A 81 4.07 5.08 12.01
CA ILE A 81 3.40 4.09 12.85
C ILE A 81 4.34 2.89 13.00
N ASP A 82 4.61 2.53 14.24
CA ASP A 82 5.37 1.35 14.62
C ASP A 82 4.42 0.17 14.80
N ASP A 83 4.63 -0.93 14.04
CA ASP A 83 3.81 -2.12 14.10
C ASP A 83 4.12 -3.04 15.32
N GLY A 84 5.17 -2.69 16.10
CA GLY A 84 5.61 -3.40 17.27
C GLY A 84 6.38 -4.69 17.01
N THR A 85 6.67 -5.03 15.74
CA THR A 85 7.39 -6.27 15.41
C THR A 85 8.90 -6.06 15.32
N GLU A 86 9.68 -7.02 15.83
CA GLU A 86 11.14 -6.91 15.91
C GLU A 86 11.88 -7.80 14.92
N THR A 87 11.22 -8.86 14.42
CA THR A 87 11.84 -9.86 13.53
C THR A 87 10.93 -10.20 12.34
N ASN A 88 11.54 -10.72 11.28
CA ASN A 88 10.80 -11.16 10.10
C ASN A 88 9.77 -12.28 10.42
N GLU A 89 10.05 -13.10 11.42
CA GLU A 89 9.18 -14.21 11.84
C GLU A 89 7.94 -13.71 12.60
N THR A 90 8.06 -12.57 13.29
CA THR A 90 6.97 -11.96 14.08
C THR A 90 6.18 -10.91 13.32
N ARG A 91 6.55 -10.60 12.06
CA ARG A 91 5.90 -9.56 11.25
C ARG A 91 4.37 -9.74 11.20
N LEU A 92 3.65 -8.64 11.25
CA LEU A 92 2.18 -8.65 11.15
C LEU A 92 1.70 -9.03 9.75
N GLY A 93 2.41 -8.57 8.72
CA GLY A 93 2.03 -8.66 7.32
C GLY A 93 1.17 -7.48 6.86
N ALA A 94 1.22 -7.22 5.56
CA ALA A 94 0.71 -6.00 4.93
C ALA A 94 -0.77 -5.70 5.24
N VAL A 95 -1.65 -6.72 5.31
CA VAL A 95 -3.09 -6.49 5.59
C VAL A 95 -3.31 -6.04 7.03
N ARG A 96 -2.53 -6.57 7.99
CA ARG A 96 -2.60 -6.16 9.39
C ARG A 96 -1.97 -4.79 9.61
N ASP A 97 -0.88 -4.46 8.87
CA ASP A 97 -0.27 -3.14 8.87
C ASP A 97 -1.25 -2.08 8.35
N LEU A 98 -2.03 -2.39 7.30
CA LEU A 98 -3.12 -1.54 6.82
C LEU A 98 -4.19 -1.36 7.90
N LEU A 99 -4.63 -2.44 8.54
CA LEU A 99 -5.62 -2.35 9.62
C LEU A 99 -5.12 -1.47 10.77
N LEU A 100 -3.84 -1.58 11.14
CA LEU A 100 -3.21 -0.72 12.15
C LEU A 100 -3.23 0.75 11.71
N ALA A 101 -2.80 1.07 10.48
CA ALA A 101 -2.81 2.41 9.94
C ALA A 101 -4.21 3.04 9.99
N PHE A 102 -5.24 2.29 9.60
CA PHE A 102 -6.61 2.79 9.59
C PHE A 102 -7.16 3.00 11.00
N LYS A 103 -6.86 2.09 11.95
CA LYS A 103 -7.22 2.28 13.37
C LYS A 103 -6.64 3.57 13.93
N GLU A 104 -5.35 3.77 13.73
CA GLU A 104 -4.63 4.95 14.24
C GLU A 104 -5.09 6.27 13.59
N THR A 105 -5.71 6.20 12.40
CA THR A 105 -6.11 7.40 11.66
C THR A 105 -7.60 7.74 11.76
N LEU A 106 -8.45 6.76 12.00
CA LEU A 106 -9.90 6.92 12.00
C LEU A 106 -10.51 6.89 13.40
N LEU A 107 -9.82 6.32 14.38
CA LEU A 107 -10.31 6.26 15.73
C LEU A 107 -9.68 7.36 16.60
N PRO A 108 -10.46 7.97 17.51
CA PRO A 108 -9.87 8.84 18.52
C PRO A 108 -8.88 8.05 19.39
N PRO A 109 -7.84 8.71 19.94
CA PRO A 109 -6.86 8.07 20.79
C PRO A 109 -7.52 7.24 21.90
N GLY A 110 -7.16 5.96 22.01
CA GLY A 110 -7.70 5.03 23.00
C GLY A 110 -8.99 4.31 22.60
N ALA A 111 -9.58 4.57 21.43
CA ALA A 111 -10.70 3.80 20.91
C ALA A 111 -10.22 2.49 20.28
N SER A 112 -10.94 1.38 20.50
CA SER A 112 -10.62 0.06 19.94
C SER A 112 -11.70 -0.41 18.98
N LEU A 113 -11.31 -0.85 17.77
CA LEU A 113 -12.21 -1.57 16.88
C LEU A 113 -12.56 -2.98 17.42
N LEU A 114 -11.81 -3.47 18.39
CA LEU A 114 -12.01 -4.81 18.97
C LEU A 114 -13.07 -4.88 20.09
N ASN A 115 -13.65 -3.75 20.51
CA ASN A 115 -14.67 -3.72 21.57
C ASN A 115 -16.11 -3.91 21.04
N THR A 116 -16.31 -4.71 19.99
CA THR A 116 -17.64 -5.06 19.47
C THR A 116 -18.16 -6.41 19.93
N GLU A 117 -17.55 -7.04 20.94
CA GLU A 117 -18.21 -8.08 21.71
C GLU A 117 -18.99 -7.43 22.86
N GLY A 118 -20.22 -7.02 22.58
CA GLY A 118 -21.15 -6.49 23.59
C GLY A 118 -21.69 -5.10 23.28
N ASN A 119 -22.69 -5.03 22.41
CA ASN A 119 -23.75 -4.01 22.37
C ASN A 119 -23.38 -2.54 22.73
N LYS A 120 -22.47 -1.92 22.00
CA LYS A 120 -22.53 -0.48 21.68
C LYS A 120 -21.91 -0.30 20.30
N LYS A 121 -22.74 0.03 19.30
CA LYS A 121 -22.32 0.52 17.99
C LYS A 121 -21.30 1.63 18.25
N SER A 122 -20.02 1.42 17.92
CA SER A 122 -19.10 2.54 17.76
C SER A 122 -19.69 3.41 16.66
N SER A 123 -20.11 4.61 17.02
CA SER A 123 -20.83 5.54 16.15
C SER A 123 -19.86 6.23 15.17
N LEU A 124 -19.16 5.47 14.34
CA LEU A 124 -18.74 5.96 13.05
C LEU A 124 -20.00 5.95 12.19
N ASN A 125 -20.68 7.08 12.11
CA ASN A 125 -21.78 7.24 11.17
C ASN A 125 -21.23 6.96 9.78
N ARG A 126 -21.77 5.96 9.07
CA ARG A 126 -21.37 5.63 7.69
C ARG A 126 -21.49 6.82 6.74
N GLU A 127 -22.25 7.84 7.10
CA GLU A 127 -22.44 9.08 6.34
C GLU A 127 -21.23 10.04 6.44
N ASP A 128 -20.38 9.89 7.47
CA ASP A 128 -19.15 10.68 7.66
C ASP A 128 -17.92 10.04 6.98
N LEU A 129 -18.03 8.82 6.44
CA LEU A 129 -16.95 8.07 5.80
C LEU A 129 -16.77 8.51 4.33
N GLY A 130 -16.38 9.77 4.13
CA GLY A 130 -16.14 10.35 2.80
C GLY A 130 -14.69 10.33 2.33
N GLY A 131 -13.79 9.81 3.14
CA GLY A 131 -12.36 9.75 2.86
C GLY A 131 -11.93 8.51 2.08
N SER A 132 -10.65 8.51 1.72
CA SER A 132 -10.00 7.42 1.01
C SER A 132 -8.51 7.33 1.36
N PHE A 133 -7.90 6.21 1.03
CA PHE A 133 -6.49 5.94 1.28
C PHE A 133 -5.79 5.50 0.01
N LEU A 134 -4.74 6.23 -0.39
CA LEU A 134 -3.76 5.74 -1.37
C LEU A 134 -2.77 4.83 -0.62
N VAL A 135 -2.76 3.56 -0.98
CA VAL A 135 -1.89 2.55 -0.36
C VAL A 135 -0.80 2.15 -1.34
N THR A 136 0.45 2.20 -0.89
CA THR A 136 1.60 1.82 -1.70
C THR A 136 2.66 1.08 -0.89
N ALA A 137 3.43 0.20 -1.55
CA ALA A 137 4.67 -0.33 -0.98
C ALA A 137 5.81 0.68 -1.15
N ALA A 138 6.70 0.75 -0.15
CA ALA A 138 7.74 1.76 -0.02
C ALA A 138 9.01 1.52 -0.89
N ASP A 139 9.00 0.52 -1.77
CA ASP A 139 10.21 0.00 -2.42
C ASP A 139 10.22 0.10 -3.94
N ASN A 140 9.38 0.99 -4.49
CA ASN A 140 9.23 1.20 -5.92
C ASN A 140 9.74 2.58 -6.34
N LEU A 141 10.43 2.65 -7.48
CA LEU A 141 10.68 3.88 -8.21
C LEU A 141 9.69 3.96 -9.36
N LEU A 142 9.12 5.15 -9.59
CA LEU A 142 8.08 5.38 -10.58
C LEU A 142 8.51 6.49 -11.53
N ASP A 143 8.07 6.41 -12.79
CA ASP A 143 8.21 7.47 -13.78
C ASP A 143 6.89 8.20 -14.09
N PHE A 144 5.88 8.00 -13.23
CA PHE A 144 4.55 8.60 -13.36
C PHE A 144 4.04 9.09 -12.00
N SER A 145 3.07 10.00 -12.02
CA SER A 145 2.36 10.48 -10.84
C SER A 145 1.11 9.65 -10.54
N PHE A 146 0.74 9.56 -9.25
CA PHE A 146 -0.52 8.96 -8.83
C PHE A 146 -1.76 9.81 -9.12
N GLN A 147 -1.63 11.05 -9.61
CA GLN A 147 -2.76 11.96 -9.85
C GLN A 147 -3.84 11.32 -10.75
N GLY A 148 -3.44 10.70 -11.89
CA GLY A 148 -4.38 10.05 -12.80
C GLY A 148 -5.13 8.88 -12.17
N PHE A 149 -4.48 8.13 -11.28
CA PHE A 149 -5.12 7.04 -10.53
C PHE A 149 -6.14 7.57 -9.51
N ILE A 150 -5.82 8.68 -8.84
CA ILE A 150 -6.73 9.36 -7.91
C ILE A 150 -7.97 9.91 -8.66
N ASP A 151 -7.76 10.56 -9.80
CA ASP A 151 -8.86 11.10 -10.61
C ASP A 151 -9.77 10.00 -11.13
N PHE A 152 -9.20 8.87 -11.57
CA PHE A 152 -9.96 7.68 -11.96
C PHE A 152 -10.80 7.13 -10.81
N ALA A 153 -10.22 6.94 -9.63
CA ALA A 153 -10.93 6.44 -8.46
C ALA A 153 -12.09 7.37 -8.04
N LYS A 154 -11.89 8.69 -8.12
CA LYS A 154 -12.94 9.67 -7.90
C LYS A 154 -14.08 9.53 -8.92
N ALA A 155 -13.74 9.37 -10.20
CA ALA A 155 -14.74 9.20 -11.26
C ALA A 155 -15.56 7.91 -11.09
N LYS A 156 -14.92 6.81 -10.69
CA LYS A 156 -15.58 5.52 -10.45
C LYS A 156 -16.38 5.48 -9.13
N GLY A 157 -15.97 6.23 -8.10
CA GLY A 157 -16.60 6.22 -6.78
C GLY A 157 -16.52 4.87 -6.05
N THR A 158 -15.49 4.08 -6.35
CA THR A 158 -15.23 2.75 -5.77
C THR A 158 -13.78 2.67 -5.28
N SER A 159 -13.48 1.67 -4.45
CA SER A 159 -12.09 1.26 -4.26
C SER A 159 -11.50 0.81 -5.58
N CYS A 160 -10.21 1.11 -5.80
CA CYS A 160 -9.52 0.86 -7.07
C CYS A 160 -8.16 0.21 -6.85
N ILE A 161 -7.73 -0.54 -7.85
CA ILE A 161 -6.40 -1.15 -7.90
C ILE A 161 -5.68 -0.72 -9.18
N MET A 162 -4.36 -0.59 -9.13
CA MET A 162 -3.58 -0.37 -10.34
C MET A 162 -3.24 -1.71 -11.00
N CYS A 163 -3.13 -1.75 -12.32
CA CYS A 163 -2.69 -2.93 -13.06
C CYS A 163 -1.78 -2.55 -14.22
N HIS A 164 -1.04 -3.52 -14.74
CA HIS A 164 -0.27 -3.36 -15.97
C HIS A 164 -0.22 -4.67 -16.75
N HIS A 165 -0.03 -4.58 -18.06
CA HIS A 165 0.14 -5.76 -18.90
C HIS A 165 1.49 -6.43 -18.64
N GLN A 166 1.49 -7.73 -18.30
CA GLN A 166 2.67 -8.53 -18.02
C GLN A 166 2.66 -9.78 -18.92
N PRO A 167 3.53 -9.84 -19.96
CA PRO A 167 3.57 -11.00 -20.87
C PRO A 167 4.23 -12.24 -20.25
N ASP A 168 5.07 -12.08 -19.22
CA ASP A 168 5.85 -13.16 -18.62
C ASP A 168 5.01 -13.91 -17.56
N ILE A 169 4.67 -15.16 -17.83
CA ILE A 169 3.90 -16.04 -16.95
C ILE A 169 4.60 -16.26 -15.61
N ALA A 170 5.93 -16.41 -15.57
CA ALA A 170 6.67 -16.62 -14.33
C ALA A 170 6.61 -15.38 -13.41
N LYS A 171 6.45 -14.18 -13.98
CA LYS A 171 6.21 -12.96 -13.21
C LYS A 171 4.77 -12.87 -12.73
N LEU A 172 3.79 -13.25 -13.56
CA LEU A 172 2.38 -13.33 -13.17
C LEU A 172 2.14 -14.26 -11.98
N GLN A 173 2.84 -15.40 -11.93
CA GLN A 173 2.75 -16.35 -10.81
C GLN A 173 3.30 -15.80 -9.47
N ARG A 174 3.87 -14.60 -9.45
CA ARG A 174 4.46 -13.97 -8.25
C ARG A 174 3.74 -12.70 -7.80
N THR A 175 2.68 -12.33 -8.49
CA THR A 175 1.89 -11.11 -8.19
C THR A 175 0.40 -11.40 -8.27
N GLY A 176 -0.42 -10.44 -7.85
CA GLY A 176 -1.85 -10.49 -8.11
C GLY A 176 -2.16 -10.44 -9.61
N VAL A 177 -3.14 -11.19 -10.06
CA VAL A 177 -3.62 -11.22 -11.45
C VAL A 177 -5.12 -10.99 -11.47
N ILE A 178 -5.60 -10.13 -12.38
CA ILE A 178 -7.02 -9.76 -12.48
C ILE A 178 -7.59 -10.04 -13.86
N GLU A 179 -8.89 -10.27 -13.89
CA GLU A 179 -9.74 -10.20 -15.07
C GLU A 179 -10.67 -8.99 -14.94
N VAL A 180 -10.83 -8.23 -16.01
CA VAL A 180 -11.64 -7.01 -16.03
C VAL A 180 -12.63 -7.03 -17.19
N ASP A 181 -13.74 -6.30 -17.04
CA ASP A 181 -14.66 -6.04 -18.13
C ASP A 181 -14.26 -4.79 -18.95
N SER A 182 -15.11 -4.40 -19.91
CA SER A 182 -14.86 -3.24 -20.77
C SER A 182 -14.90 -1.89 -20.03
N ASP A 183 -15.46 -1.83 -18.84
CA ASP A 183 -15.48 -0.63 -17.96
C ASP A 183 -14.39 -0.64 -16.90
N TRP A 184 -13.44 -1.56 -17.00
CA TRP A 184 -12.38 -1.78 -16.03
C TRP A 184 -12.86 -2.24 -14.65
N LYS A 185 -14.08 -2.76 -14.55
CA LYS A 185 -14.53 -3.43 -13.34
C LYS A 185 -13.81 -4.76 -13.18
N VAL A 186 -13.28 -5.02 -11.99
CA VAL A 186 -12.62 -6.28 -11.65
C VAL A 186 -13.68 -7.38 -11.54
N LEU A 187 -13.56 -8.39 -12.39
CA LEU A 187 -14.45 -9.56 -12.42
C LEU A 187 -13.90 -10.68 -11.53
N ASN A 188 -12.58 -10.82 -11.49
CA ASN A 188 -11.88 -11.82 -10.68
C ASN A 188 -10.48 -11.30 -10.33
N MET A 189 -9.96 -11.73 -9.18
CA MET A 189 -8.58 -11.50 -8.78
C MET A 189 -8.03 -12.73 -8.07
N GLU A 190 -6.84 -13.14 -8.44
CA GLU A 190 -6.10 -14.23 -7.79
C GLU A 190 -4.71 -13.73 -7.36
N GLU A 191 -4.34 -13.96 -6.10
CA GLU A 191 -3.00 -13.59 -5.60
C GLU A 191 -2.04 -14.76 -5.86
N LYS A 192 -1.00 -14.51 -6.66
CA LYS A 192 0.04 -15.49 -7.05
C LYS A 192 -0.54 -16.78 -7.62
N PRO A 193 -1.37 -16.72 -8.67
CA PRO A 193 -2.00 -17.91 -9.23
C PRO A 193 -0.97 -18.86 -9.86
N GLU A 194 -1.14 -20.16 -9.67
CA GLU A 194 -0.34 -21.17 -10.36
C GLU A 194 -0.58 -21.13 -11.89
N HIS A 195 -1.82 -20.86 -12.29
CA HIS A 195 -2.27 -20.76 -13.68
C HIS A 195 -2.96 -19.42 -13.92
N PRO A 196 -2.20 -18.33 -14.24
CA PRO A 196 -2.78 -17.01 -14.50
C PRO A 196 -3.81 -17.04 -15.63
N LYS A 197 -5.01 -16.48 -15.39
CA LYS A 197 -6.11 -16.45 -16.38
C LYS A 197 -6.06 -15.23 -17.27
N SER A 198 -5.21 -14.27 -16.96
CA SER A 198 -5.03 -13.05 -17.75
C SER A 198 -3.58 -12.59 -17.71
N HIS A 199 -3.29 -11.51 -18.44
CA HIS A 199 -1.99 -10.85 -18.43
C HIS A 199 -1.99 -9.54 -17.62
N TRP A 200 -3.04 -9.25 -16.85
CA TRP A 200 -3.13 -8.05 -16.02
C TRP A 200 -2.57 -8.30 -14.63
N ALA A 201 -1.35 -7.85 -14.41
CA ALA A 201 -0.65 -7.93 -13.12
C ALA A 201 -1.00 -6.74 -12.22
N VAL A 202 -1.13 -6.98 -10.91
CA VAL A 202 -1.46 -5.96 -9.91
C VAL A 202 -0.22 -5.60 -9.11
N PRO A 203 0.37 -4.42 -9.33
CA PRO A 203 1.42 -3.88 -8.47
C PRO A 203 0.81 -3.41 -7.13
N PRO A 204 1.62 -3.19 -6.09
CA PRO A 204 1.13 -2.83 -4.76
C PRO A 204 0.69 -1.34 -4.66
N PHE A 205 -0.25 -0.95 -5.52
CA PHE A 205 -0.85 0.39 -5.57
C PHE A 205 -2.37 0.28 -5.54
N TYR A 206 -2.98 0.76 -4.47
CA TYR A 206 -4.41 0.62 -4.22
C TYR A 206 -5.00 1.96 -3.76
N ILE A 207 -6.26 2.20 -4.07
CA ILE A 207 -7.07 3.24 -3.42
C ILE A 207 -8.24 2.53 -2.74
N TYR A 208 -8.31 2.62 -1.41
CA TYR A 208 -9.41 2.08 -0.63
C TYR A 208 -10.29 3.19 -0.10
N LEU A 209 -11.60 3.08 -0.27
CA LEU A 209 -12.57 3.99 0.33
C LEU A 209 -12.78 3.64 1.80
N GLU A 210 -12.97 4.65 2.65
CA GLU A 210 -13.24 4.45 4.08
C GLU A 210 -14.43 3.52 4.33
N LYS A 211 -15.47 3.57 3.49
CA LYS A 211 -16.64 2.68 3.60
C LYS A 211 -16.31 1.18 3.47
N ASP A 212 -15.20 0.85 2.79
CA ASP A 212 -14.76 -0.53 2.55
C ASP A 212 -13.79 -1.03 3.64
N LEU A 213 -13.28 -0.15 4.52
CA LEU A 213 -12.32 -0.52 5.57
C LEU A 213 -12.84 -1.56 6.59
N PRO A 214 -14.13 -1.57 6.97
CA PRO A 214 -14.64 -2.63 7.84
C PRO A 214 -14.45 -4.04 7.25
N LEU A 215 -14.40 -4.18 5.92
CA LEU A 215 -14.17 -5.45 5.22
C LEU A 215 -12.75 -6.03 5.44
N ILE A 216 -11.80 -5.23 5.97
CA ILE A 216 -10.46 -5.73 6.31
C ILE A 216 -10.53 -6.73 7.47
N LEU A 217 -11.35 -6.45 8.47
CA LEU A 217 -11.58 -7.39 9.57
C LEU A 217 -12.27 -8.66 9.06
N ASP A 218 -13.23 -8.53 8.17
CA ASP A 218 -13.90 -9.67 7.56
C ASP A 218 -12.91 -10.52 6.75
N CYS A 219 -12.05 -9.89 5.94
CA CYS A 219 -10.97 -10.56 5.21
C CYS A 219 -10.09 -11.40 6.15
N LEU A 220 -9.61 -10.81 7.23
CA LEU A 220 -8.77 -11.51 8.21
C LEU A 220 -9.51 -12.64 8.92
N ASN A 221 -10.79 -12.46 9.28
CA ASN A 221 -11.62 -13.45 9.93
C ASN A 221 -11.97 -14.63 9.00
N HIS A 222 -12.04 -14.40 7.68
CA HIS A 222 -12.24 -15.46 6.68
C HIS A 222 -10.94 -16.12 6.22
N GLY A 223 -9.82 -15.84 6.92
CA GLY A 223 -8.54 -16.51 6.67
C GLY A 223 -7.80 -16.03 5.42
N CYS A 224 -8.11 -14.82 4.91
CA CYS A 224 -7.25 -14.26 3.88
C CYS A 224 -5.84 -14.07 4.45
N GLY A 225 -4.81 -14.40 3.68
CA GLY A 225 -3.43 -14.23 4.11
C GLY A 225 -3.12 -12.78 4.48
N SER A 226 -2.37 -12.56 5.55
CA SER A 226 -2.00 -11.20 5.98
C SER A 226 -0.76 -10.64 5.27
N ASP A 227 0.04 -11.49 4.64
CA ASP A 227 1.41 -11.19 4.21
C ASP A 227 1.48 -10.23 3.01
N ALA A 228 0.68 -10.49 1.97
CA ALA A 228 0.66 -9.67 0.76
C ALA A 228 -0.52 -8.68 0.79
N PRO A 229 -0.30 -7.40 0.41
CA PRO A 229 -1.40 -6.44 0.34
C PRO A 229 -2.47 -6.82 -0.69
N GLY A 230 -2.11 -7.58 -1.74
CA GLY A 230 -3.02 -8.12 -2.74
C GLY A 230 -4.07 -9.07 -2.17
N ASN A 231 -3.84 -9.71 -1.01
CA ASN A 231 -4.84 -10.56 -0.36
C ASN A 231 -6.11 -9.79 0.03
N LEU A 232 -5.96 -8.54 0.48
CA LEU A 232 -7.11 -7.68 0.75
C LEU A 232 -7.87 -7.34 -0.55
N ALA A 233 -7.15 -6.96 -1.60
CA ALA A 233 -7.77 -6.64 -2.90
C ALA A 233 -8.48 -7.85 -3.49
N HIS A 234 -7.89 -9.06 -3.38
CA HIS A 234 -8.54 -10.32 -3.77
C HIS A 234 -9.87 -10.53 -3.01
N TYR A 235 -9.87 -10.36 -1.69
CA TYR A 235 -11.08 -10.49 -0.89
C TYR A 235 -12.15 -9.46 -1.29
N LEU A 236 -11.75 -8.19 -1.43
CA LEU A 236 -12.65 -7.11 -1.79
C LEU A 236 -13.27 -7.32 -3.19
N ALA A 237 -12.52 -7.87 -4.15
CA ALA A 237 -13.05 -8.20 -5.48
C ALA A 237 -14.24 -9.17 -5.42
N GLY A 238 -14.30 -10.05 -4.40
CA GLY A 238 -15.41 -11.00 -4.20
C GLY A 238 -16.62 -10.41 -3.45
N VAL A 239 -16.46 -9.33 -2.70
CA VAL A 239 -17.50 -8.84 -1.76
C VAL A 239 -17.95 -7.40 -2.04
N THR A 240 -17.22 -6.64 -2.84
CA THR A 240 -17.58 -5.27 -3.24
C THR A 240 -17.19 -4.99 -4.69
N THR A 241 -17.46 -3.80 -5.18
CA THR A 241 -17.05 -3.39 -6.53
C THR A 241 -15.67 -2.76 -6.48
N LEU A 242 -14.75 -3.33 -7.24
CA LEU A 242 -13.43 -2.75 -7.52
C LEU A 242 -13.32 -2.39 -9.00
N HIS A 243 -12.57 -1.33 -9.31
CA HIS A 243 -12.14 -1.02 -10.66
C HIS A 243 -10.61 -1.05 -10.75
N ALA A 244 -10.09 -1.41 -11.90
CA ALA A 244 -8.67 -1.41 -12.20
C ALA A 244 -8.30 -0.19 -13.05
N TYR A 245 -7.15 0.41 -12.76
CA TYR A 245 -6.56 1.50 -13.53
C TYR A 245 -5.27 1.02 -14.17
N GLU A 246 -5.17 1.11 -15.48
CA GLU A 246 -3.94 0.75 -16.18
C GLU A 246 -2.84 1.75 -15.84
N MET A 247 -1.71 1.24 -15.37
CA MET A 247 -0.54 2.04 -14.99
C MET A 247 -0.03 2.86 -16.19
N PRO A 248 0.06 4.20 -16.08
CA PRO A 248 0.36 5.07 -17.23
C PRO A 248 1.84 5.10 -17.61
N GLY A 249 2.69 4.49 -16.82
CA GLY A 249 4.14 4.47 -17.00
C GLY A 249 4.75 3.16 -16.49
N THR A 250 6.00 3.24 -16.05
CA THR A 250 6.75 2.09 -15.56
C THR A 250 7.06 2.20 -14.08
N ARG A 251 7.19 1.06 -13.44
CA ARG A 251 7.73 0.95 -12.09
C ARG A 251 9.01 0.12 -12.08
N PHE A 252 9.92 0.51 -11.23
CA PHE A 252 11.14 -0.23 -10.98
C PHE A 252 11.12 -0.75 -9.53
N ASP A 253 10.97 -2.07 -9.39
CA ASP A 253 10.93 -2.75 -8.10
C ASP A 253 12.35 -3.09 -7.64
N ILE A 254 12.76 -2.55 -6.51
CA ILE A 254 14.07 -2.82 -5.91
C ILE A 254 13.94 -4.06 -5.02
N GLY A 255 14.06 -5.24 -5.61
CA GLY A 255 13.89 -6.54 -4.94
C GLY A 255 15.19 -7.23 -4.52
N SER A 256 16.34 -6.82 -5.08
CA SER A 256 17.66 -7.45 -4.89
C SER A 256 18.80 -6.42 -4.94
N LEU A 257 20.02 -6.84 -4.62
CA LEU A 257 21.22 -6.00 -4.75
C LEU A 257 21.43 -5.57 -6.22
N ASP A 258 21.24 -6.48 -7.17
CA ASP A 258 21.41 -6.18 -8.60
C ASP A 258 20.44 -5.10 -9.07
N THR A 259 19.15 -5.21 -8.69
CA THR A 259 18.16 -4.19 -9.02
C THR A 259 18.42 -2.87 -8.30
N TYR A 260 19.00 -2.89 -7.10
CA TYR A 260 19.42 -1.67 -6.42
C TYR A 260 20.58 -0.97 -7.15
N GLU A 261 21.61 -1.70 -7.55
CA GLU A 261 22.73 -1.13 -8.33
C GLU A 261 22.27 -0.64 -9.72
N GLU A 262 21.32 -1.33 -10.34
CA GLU A 262 20.70 -0.87 -11.58
C GLU A 262 19.91 0.42 -11.37
N ALA A 263 19.11 0.51 -10.30
CA ALA A 263 18.37 1.72 -9.94
C ALA A 263 19.30 2.93 -9.73
N LYS A 264 20.45 2.73 -9.09
CA LYS A 264 21.47 3.80 -8.92
C LYS A 264 22.03 4.29 -10.24
N ARG A 265 22.16 3.40 -11.25
CA ARG A 265 22.64 3.79 -12.60
C ARG A 265 21.58 4.56 -13.40
N LEU A 266 20.30 4.17 -13.25
CA LEU A 266 19.20 4.74 -14.04
C LEU A 266 18.65 6.04 -13.43
N PHE A 267 18.66 6.15 -12.13
CA PHE A 267 17.98 7.21 -11.38
C PHE A 267 18.94 8.00 -10.47
N GLY A 268 20.22 7.64 -10.39
CA GLY A 268 21.25 8.27 -9.54
C GLY A 268 21.83 9.59 -10.05
#